data_451104265d3cf2e5a7afdc999ab06465
#
_entry.id   451104265d3cf2e5a7afdc999ab06465
#
_cell.length_a   1.000
_cell.length_b   1.000
_cell.length_c   1.000
_cell.angle_alpha   90.00
_cell.angle_beta   90.00
_cell.angle_gamma   90.00
#
_symmetry.space_group_name_H-M   'P 1'
#
loop_
_entity.id
_entity.type
_entity.pdbx_description
1 polymer ?
#
loop_
_entity_poly.entity_id
_entity_poly.type
_entity_poly.pdbx_seq_one_letter_code
_entity_poly.pdbx_strand_id
1 'polypeptide(L)'
;MEILIVDDEPQVAEVLARSLSRQGHRATVVHSGREALERLNTQTPDAMFLDVSMPDMNGLDVMAEVKRQKPSLAVVVITGHATADEVERVKELGAVDVIQKPSALTHYHRAIERLGARKVG
;
A
#
# COMPACT_ATOMS: atom_id res chain seq x y z
N MET A 1 -1.13 4.34 13.45
CA MET A 1 0.00 3.96 12.56
C MET A 1 0.30 5.06 11.57
N GLU A 2 1.53 5.11 11.12
CA GLU A 2 1.90 5.91 9.97
C GLU A 2 1.75 5.07 8.72
N ILE A 3 0.94 5.55 7.76
CA ILE A 3 0.57 4.80 6.57
C ILE A 3 0.94 5.62 5.33
N LEU A 4 1.66 5.01 4.41
CA LEU A 4 1.97 5.62 3.12
C LEU A 4 1.03 5.05 2.06
N ILE A 5 0.35 5.94 1.35
CA ILE A 5 -0.57 5.56 0.26
C ILE A 5 0.07 5.97 -1.06
N VAL A 6 0.28 5.01 -1.93
CA VAL A 6 0.86 5.23 -3.25
C VAL A 6 -0.21 4.95 -4.29
N ASP A 7 -0.75 6.01 -4.89
CA ASP A 7 -1.86 5.92 -5.85
C ASP A 7 -1.84 7.16 -6.75
N ASP A 8 -1.90 6.96 -8.06
CA ASP A 8 -1.90 8.05 -9.04
C ASP A 8 -3.27 8.73 -9.23
N GLU A 9 -4.31 8.19 -8.61
CA GLU A 9 -5.65 8.78 -8.61
C GLU A 9 -5.84 9.65 -7.36
N PRO A 10 -5.67 10.99 -7.46
CA PRO A 10 -5.65 11.84 -6.26
C PRO A 10 -6.93 11.78 -5.44
N GLN A 11 -8.09 11.69 -6.11
CA GLN A 11 -9.38 11.68 -5.42
C GLN A 11 -9.56 10.42 -4.57
N VAL A 12 -9.20 9.28 -5.12
CA VAL A 12 -9.30 7.99 -4.40
C VAL A 12 -8.35 7.97 -3.21
N ALA A 13 -7.11 8.37 -3.45
CA ALA A 13 -6.08 8.41 -2.40
C ALA A 13 -6.46 9.36 -1.27
N GLU A 14 -7.02 10.52 -1.59
CA GLU A 14 -7.41 11.51 -0.61
C GLU A 14 -8.57 11.03 0.27
N VAL A 15 -9.58 10.40 -0.34
CA VAL A 15 -10.71 9.83 0.41
C VAL A 15 -10.22 8.77 1.38
N LEU A 16 -9.34 7.90 0.92
CA LEU A 16 -8.75 6.87 1.79
C LEU A 16 -7.94 7.48 2.92
N ALA A 17 -7.11 8.49 2.63
CA ALA A 17 -6.29 9.16 3.64
C ALA A 17 -7.16 9.80 4.72
N ARG A 18 -8.23 10.48 4.32
CA ARG A 18 -9.17 11.10 5.27
C ARG A 18 -9.85 10.06 6.15
N SER A 19 -10.27 8.96 5.55
CA SER A 19 -10.91 7.87 6.28
C SER A 19 -10.00 7.26 7.33
N LEU A 20 -8.75 7.03 6.97
CA LEU A 20 -7.75 6.50 7.90
C LEU A 20 -7.42 7.52 9.01
N SER A 21 -7.35 8.81 8.66
CA SER A 21 -7.11 9.87 9.65
C SER A 21 -8.20 9.93 10.71
N ARG A 22 -9.44 9.71 10.32
CA ARG A 22 -10.57 9.68 11.26
C ARG A 22 -10.46 8.53 12.25
N GLN A 23 -9.72 7.49 11.90
CA GLN A 23 -9.49 6.34 12.78
C GLN A 23 -8.21 6.49 13.61
N GLY A 24 -7.58 7.64 13.57
CA GLY A 24 -6.41 7.91 14.38
C GLY A 24 -5.08 7.58 13.72
N HIS A 25 -5.07 7.23 12.44
CA HIS A 25 -3.84 6.98 11.71
C HIS A 25 -3.32 8.25 11.06
N ARG A 26 -2.03 8.29 10.79
CA ARG A 26 -1.40 9.37 10.05
C ARG A 26 -1.12 8.86 8.65
N ALA A 27 -1.85 9.38 7.67
CA ALA A 27 -1.75 8.95 6.28
C ALA A 27 -1.06 10.02 5.44
N THR A 28 -0.07 9.58 4.65
CA THR A 28 0.63 10.41 3.68
C THR A 28 0.37 9.83 2.29
N VAL A 29 0.06 10.70 1.32
CA VAL A 29 -0.21 10.28 -0.05
C VAL A 29 0.93 10.70 -0.96
N VAL A 30 1.39 9.78 -1.80
CA VAL A 30 2.27 10.06 -2.92
C VAL A 30 1.63 9.49 -4.18
N HIS A 31 1.99 10.04 -5.33
CA HIS A 31 1.28 9.75 -6.59
C HIS A 31 2.09 8.95 -7.61
N SER A 32 3.26 8.49 -7.22
CA SER A 32 4.10 7.66 -8.09
C SER A 32 4.98 6.72 -7.27
N GLY A 33 5.42 5.65 -7.91
CA GLY A 33 6.37 4.73 -7.29
C GLY A 33 7.69 5.41 -6.97
N ARG A 34 8.12 6.35 -7.81
CA ARG A 34 9.35 7.12 -7.58
C ARG A 34 9.27 7.95 -6.32
N GLU A 35 8.16 8.66 -6.13
CA GLU A 35 7.95 9.45 -4.91
C GLU A 35 7.92 8.54 -3.68
N ALA A 36 7.30 7.36 -3.81
CA ALA A 36 7.26 6.39 -2.72
C ALA A 36 8.68 5.97 -2.31
N LEU A 37 9.52 5.61 -3.27
CA LEU A 37 10.88 5.18 -3.00
C LEU A 37 11.73 6.31 -2.39
N GLU A 38 11.55 7.53 -2.87
CA GLU A 38 12.22 8.70 -2.29
C GLU A 38 11.79 8.92 -0.84
N ARG A 39 10.51 8.78 -0.57
CA ARG A 39 9.98 8.94 0.80
C ARG A 39 10.55 7.89 1.75
N LEU A 40 10.72 6.67 1.29
CA LEU A 40 11.27 5.59 2.11
C LEU A 40 12.73 5.82 2.49
N ASN A 41 13.46 6.67 1.76
CA ASN A 41 14.83 7.03 2.12
C ASN A 41 14.89 7.86 3.40
N THR A 42 13.83 8.59 3.73
CA THR A 42 13.79 9.50 4.88
C THR A 42 12.82 9.07 5.97
N GLN A 43 11.85 8.21 5.65
CA GLN A 43 10.81 7.79 6.57
C GLN A 43 10.55 6.30 6.44
N THR A 44 10.18 5.67 7.55
CA THR A 44 9.72 4.28 7.54
C THR A 44 8.29 4.26 8.06
N PRO A 45 7.29 4.15 7.18
CA PRO A 45 5.90 4.01 7.64
C PRO A 45 5.67 2.65 8.29
N ASP A 46 4.58 2.52 9.03
CA ASP A 46 4.19 1.24 9.60
C ASP A 46 3.58 0.31 8.56
N ALA A 47 2.90 0.90 7.58
CA ALA A 47 2.24 0.17 6.50
C ALA A 47 2.24 1.00 5.23
N MET A 48 2.11 0.32 4.10
CA MET A 48 2.01 0.96 2.79
C MET A 48 0.87 0.34 2.00
N PHE A 49 0.04 1.18 1.40
CA PHE A 49 -0.85 0.78 0.32
C PHE A 49 -0.17 1.12 -1.00
N LEU A 50 0.10 0.12 -1.82
CA LEU A 50 0.79 0.30 -3.09
C LEU A 50 -0.09 -0.11 -4.25
N ASP A 51 -0.50 0.85 -5.07
CA ASP A 51 -1.20 0.59 -6.31
C ASP A 51 -0.17 0.12 -7.36
N VAL A 52 -0.33 -1.10 -7.84
CA VAL A 52 0.56 -1.67 -8.85
C VAL A 52 0.03 -1.48 -10.28
N SER A 53 -1.11 -0.81 -10.43
CA SER A 53 -1.73 -0.55 -11.73
C SER A 53 -1.38 0.83 -12.31
N MET A 54 -0.41 1.51 -11.72
CA MET A 54 -0.02 2.85 -12.18
C MET A 54 0.72 2.80 -13.52
N PRO A 55 0.41 3.72 -14.46
CA PRO A 55 0.96 3.66 -15.81
C PRO A 55 2.46 4.01 -15.90
N ASP A 56 2.99 4.79 -14.95
CA ASP A 56 4.35 5.34 -15.05
C ASP A 56 5.45 4.38 -14.59
N MET A 57 5.11 3.33 -13.87
CA MET A 57 6.09 2.38 -13.35
C MET A 57 5.51 0.97 -13.34
N ASN A 58 6.40 0.00 -13.49
CA ASN A 58 6.04 -1.38 -13.25
C ASN A 58 5.87 -1.57 -11.73
N GLY A 59 4.63 -1.78 -11.30
CA GLY A 59 4.29 -1.91 -9.88
C GLY A 59 5.01 -3.06 -9.18
N LEU A 60 5.28 -4.14 -9.92
CA LEU A 60 6.03 -5.28 -9.37
C LEU A 60 7.48 -4.90 -9.10
N ASP A 61 8.09 -4.09 -9.96
CA ASP A 61 9.45 -3.60 -9.74
C ASP A 61 9.51 -2.67 -8.52
N VAL A 62 8.50 -1.80 -8.36
CA VAL A 62 8.39 -0.95 -7.19
C VAL A 62 8.25 -1.80 -5.92
N MET A 63 7.39 -2.81 -5.96
CA MET A 63 7.20 -3.74 -4.84
C MET A 63 8.51 -4.42 -4.44
N ALA A 64 9.24 -4.94 -5.42
CA ALA A 64 10.52 -5.60 -5.17
C ALA A 64 11.52 -4.63 -4.52
N GLU A 65 11.61 -3.40 -5.03
CA GLU A 65 12.52 -2.39 -4.48
C GLU A 65 12.15 -1.97 -3.06
N VAL A 66 10.85 -1.80 -2.81
CA VAL A 66 10.34 -1.47 -1.46
C VAL A 66 10.76 -2.55 -0.47
N LYS A 67 10.56 -3.81 -0.81
CA LYS A 67 10.90 -4.93 0.09
C LYS A 67 12.41 -5.10 0.24
N ARG A 68 13.19 -4.73 -0.78
CA ARG A 68 14.65 -4.74 -0.67
C ARG A 68 15.13 -3.69 0.33
N GLN A 69 14.56 -2.48 0.28
CA GLN A 69 14.96 -1.38 1.16
C GLN A 69 14.40 -1.54 2.58
N LYS A 70 13.17 -2.01 2.68
CA LYS A 70 12.44 -2.10 3.96
C LYS A 70 11.80 -3.49 4.08
N PRO A 71 12.59 -4.55 4.36
CA PRO A 71 12.07 -5.92 4.38
C PRO A 71 10.93 -6.16 5.36
N SER A 72 10.88 -5.39 6.45
CA SER A 72 9.86 -5.56 7.49
C SER A 72 8.62 -4.71 7.26
N LEU A 73 8.61 -3.86 6.25
CA LEU A 73 7.47 -3.00 5.96
C LEU A 73 6.28 -3.84 5.49
N ALA A 74 5.13 -3.64 6.11
CA ALA A 74 3.89 -4.30 5.70
C ALA A 74 3.32 -3.58 4.48
N VAL A 75 3.26 -4.28 3.35
CA VAL A 75 2.76 -3.73 2.09
C VAL A 75 1.45 -4.41 1.72
N VAL A 76 0.40 -3.62 1.57
CA VAL A 76 -0.89 -4.06 1.01
C VAL A 76 -0.92 -3.58 -0.43
N VAL A 77 -1.01 -4.53 -1.36
CA VAL A 77 -1.03 -4.22 -2.79
C VAL A 77 -2.45 -3.94 -3.23
N ILE A 78 -2.63 -2.89 -4.03
CA ILE A 78 -3.90 -2.54 -4.66
C ILE A 78 -3.73 -2.76 -6.16
N THR A 79 -4.67 -3.44 -6.80
CA THR A 79 -4.58 -3.74 -8.23
C THR A 79 -5.94 -3.61 -8.91
N GLY A 80 -5.94 -3.13 -10.16
CA GLY A 80 -7.12 -3.14 -11.02
C GLY A 80 -7.35 -4.48 -11.72
N HIS A 81 -6.36 -5.34 -11.73
CA HIS A 81 -6.39 -6.63 -12.43
C HIS A 81 -5.85 -7.73 -11.54
N ALA A 82 -6.70 -8.25 -10.66
CA ALA A 82 -6.29 -9.31 -9.73
C ALA A 82 -6.47 -10.69 -10.36
N THR A 83 -5.64 -11.02 -11.36
CA THR A 83 -5.57 -12.41 -11.84
C THR A 83 -4.93 -13.26 -10.74
N ALA A 84 -5.23 -14.55 -10.74
CA ALA A 84 -4.64 -15.47 -9.76
C ALA A 84 -3.11 -15.43 -9.81
N ASP A 85 -2.53 -15.37 -11.01
CA ASP A 85 -1.07 -15.31 -11.18
C ASP A 85 -0.48 -14.02 -10.61
N GLU A 86 -1.13 -12.88 -10.84
CA GLU A 86 -0.67 -11.60 -10.31
C GLU A 86 -0.74 -11.56 -8.79
N VAL A 87 -1.84 -12.03 -8.21
CA VAL A 87 -2.01 -12.10 -6.76
C VAL A 87 -0.92 -12.97 -6.13
N GLU A 88 -0.68 -14.13 -6.71
CA GLU A 88 0.37 -15.02 -6.21
C GLU A 88 1.74 -14.37 -6.29
N ARG A 89 2.04 -13.70 -7.40
CA ARG A 89 3.31 -13.05 -7.60
C ARG A 89 3.58 -11.93 -6.60
N VAL A 90 2.60 -11.07 -6.33
CA VAL A 90 2.80 -10.00 -5.34
C VAL A 90 2.94 -10.54 -3.94
N LYS A 91 2.26 -11.63 -3.62
CA LYS A 91 2.42 -12.29 -2.31
C LYS A 91 3.80 -12.92 -2.18
N GLU A 92 4.33 -13.52 -3.22
CA GLU A 92 5.70 -14.04 -3.26
C GLU A 92 6.72 -12.91 -3.04
N LEU A 93 6.44 -11.72 -3.55
CA LEU A 93 7.30 -10.54 -3.36
C LEU A 93 7.16 -9.93 -1.96
N GLY A 94 6.24 -10.44 -1.15
CA GLY A 94 6.13 -10.05 0.24
C GLY A 94 4.91 -9.21 0.61
N ALA A 95 3.92 -9.08 -0.28
CA ALA A 95 2.67 -8.40 0.07
C ALA A 95 1.94 -9.16 1.16
N VAL A 96 1.46 -8.44 2.17
CA VAL A 96 0.71 -9.06 3.27
C VAL A 96 -0.77 -9.21 2.95
N ASP A 97 -1.26 -8.45 1.98
CA ASP A 97 -2.65 -8.52 1.53
C ASP A 97 -2.75 -7.93 0.11
N VAL A 98 -3.83 -8.25 -0.59
CA VAL A 98 -4.12 -7.72 -1.93
C VAL A 98 -5.56 -7.25 -1.97
N ILE A 99 -5.77 -6.03 -2.44
CA ILE A 99 -7.10 -5.44 -2.60
C ILE A 99 -7.33 -5.14 -4.07
N GLN A 100 -8.44 -5.62 -4.62
CA GLN A 100 -8.79 -5.35 -6.01
C GLN A 100 -9.66 -4.10 -6.11
N LYS A 101 -9.34 -3.20 -7.04
CA LYS A 101 -10.16 -2.04 -7.36
C LYS A 101 -11.32 -2.45 -8.29
N PRO A 102 -12.46 -1.78 -8.21
CA PRO A 102 -12.87 -0.82 -7.18
C PRO A 102 -13.17 -1.53 -5.86
N SER A 103 -12.88 -0.89 -4.74
CA SER A 103 -13.05 -1.52 -3.45
C SER A 103 -13.66 -0.54 -2.44
N ALA A 104 -14.47 -1.07 -1.54
CA ALA A 104 -15.05 -0.26 -0.46
C ALA A 104 -13.98 0.09 0.58
N LEU A 105 -14.14 1.23 1.23
CA LEU A 105 -13.22 1.68 2.29
C LEU A 105 -13.07 0.65 3.41
N THR A 106 -14.12 -0.14 3.65
CA THR A 106 -14.08 -1.21 4.66
C THR A 106 -12.96 -2.23 4.41
N HIS A 107 -12.64 -2.51 3.16
CA HIS A 107 -11.56 -3.44 2.83
C HIS A 107 -10.20 -2.89 3.27
N TYR A 108 -9.97 -1.60 3.07
CA TYR A 108 -8.74 -0.94 3.50
C TYR A 108 -8.64 -0.90 5.01
N HIS A 109 -9.74 -0.59 5.69
CA HIS A 109 -9.79 -0.56 7.15
C HIS A 109 -9.52 -1.93 7.76
N ARG A 110 -10.08 -3.00 7.18
CA ARG A 110 -9.82 -4.36 7.64
C ARG A 110 -8.35 -4.76 7.48
N ALA A 111 -7.73 -4.35 6.38
CA ALA A 111 -6.31 -4.62 6.18
C ALA A 111 -5.47 -3.96 7.28
N ILE A 112 -5.77 -2.71 7.60
CA ILE A 112 -5.08 -1.97 8.67
C ILE A 112 -5.33 -2.58 10.04
N GLU A 113 -6.55 -2.99 10.34
CA GLU A 113 -6.89 -3.67 11.59
C GLU A 113 -6.09 -4.96 11.77
N ARG A 114 -5.97 -5.75 10.71
CA ARG A 114 -5.18 -6.99 10.73
C ARG A 114 -3.71 -6.70 11.02
N LEU A 115 -3.15 -5.64 10.44
CA LEU A 115 -1.78 -5.24 10.69
C LEU A 115 -1.60 -4.77 12.13
N GLY A 116 -2.55 -4.02 12.67
CA GLY A 116 -2.53 -3.59 14.07
C GLY A 116 -2.56 -4.76 15.03
N ALA A 117 -3.42 -5.75 14.77
CA ALA A 117 -3.49 -6.96 15.58
C ALA A 117 -2.18 -7.75 15.54
N ARG A 118 -1.51 -7.83 14.38
CA ARG A 118 -0.22 -8.50 14.27
C ARG A 118 0.89 -7.78 15.05
N LYS A 119 0.84 -6.45 15.10
CA LYS A 119 1.81 -5.65 15.88
C LYS A 119 1.65 -5.82 17.37
N VAL A 120 0.41 -5.96 17.82
CA VAL A 120 0.09 -6.10 19.25
C VAL A 120 0.32 -7.53 19.73
N GLY A 121 0.11 -8.47 18.84
CA GLY A 121 0.37 -9.88 19.13
C GLY A 121 1.79 -10.24 18.88
#